data_e19b6efed685f9c670a202b526f2824e
#
_entry.id   e19b6efed685f9c670a202b526f2824e
#
_cell.length_a   1.000
_cell.length_b   1.000
_cell.length_c   1.000
_cell.angle_alpha   90.00
_cell.angle_beta   90.00
_cell.angle_gamma   90.00
#
_symmetry.space_group_name_H-M   'P 1'
#
loop_
_entity.id
_entity.type
_entity.pdbx_description
1 polymer ?
#
loop_
_entity_poly.entity_id
_entity_poly.type
_entity_poly.pdbx_seq_one_letter_code
_entity_poly.pdbx_strand_id
1 'polypeptide(L)'
;MNILNSKLFLLIDSFSDHDIKEFKKLITSNFFSNGRKYKGLINLILKIKKKKMKEYTSDQFYSDLFPDKKFSVQTLDNRMSELFKLAEEYLIIKTLRENKAERNKILLLAFYNQKSSRFFEKQYSRTKKLIISEPESDNKYFSLSFIDRLNISYSNEKVISENTYTNYYEHSQYITALFLKNLFDFGFEFIQQEQTNRTFDFNIVNEFLKSLEISPSIINKLQSSDRSIF
;
A
#
# COMPACT_ATOMS: atom_id res chain seq x y z
N MET A 1 -0.05 33.99 -2.73
CA MET A 1 0.51 32.63 -2.76
C MET A 1 0.43 32.11 -4.20
N ASN A 2 1.49 31.48 -4.73
CA ASN A 2 1.45 30.85 -6.03
C ASN A 2 0.74 29.48 -5.92
N ILE A 3 -0.40 29.31 -6.60
CA ILE A 3 -1.24 28.10 -6.53
C ILE A 3 -0.54 26.86 -7.12
N LEU A 4 0.43 27.07 -8.02
CA LEU A 4 1.20 26.00 -8.66
C LEU A 4 2.01 25.17 -7.66
N ASN A 5 2.37 25.75 -6.51
CA ASN A 5 3.11 25.10 -5.44
C ASN A 5 2.17 24.39 -4.43
N SER A 6 0.87 24.40 -4.68
CA SER A 6 -0.07 23.69 -3.81
C SER A 6 0.05 22.19 -3.97
N LYS A 7 -0.18 21.44 -2.87
CA LYS A 7 -0.15 19.97 -2.87
C LYS A 7 -1.05 19.35 -3.95
N LEU A 8 -2.25 19.90 -4.13
CA LEU A 8 -3.19 19.44 -5.15
C LEU A 8 -2.61 19.61 -6.56
N PHE A 9 -2.05 20.81 -6.85
CA PHE A 9 -1.53 21.09 -8.19
C PHE A 9 -0.36 20.14 -8.51
N LEU A 10 0.60 19.97 -7.57
CA LEU A 10 1.73 19.07 -7.72
C LEU A 10 1.28 17.61 -7.93
N LEU A 11 0.26 17.17 -7.18
CA LEU A 11 -0.28 15.82 -7.34
C LEU A 11 -0.96 15.63 -8.70
N ILE A 12 -1.80 16.56 -9.13
CA ILE A 12 -2.47 16.50 -10.45
C ILE A 12 -1.45 16.64 -11.60
N ASP A 13 -0.35 17.34 -11.36
CA ASP A 13 0.73 17.45 -12.36
C ASP A 13 1.42 16.12 -12.62
N SER A 14 1.53 15.25 -11.62
CA SER A 14 2.09 13.90 -11.75
C SER A 14 1.16 12.90 -12.47
N PHE A 15 -0.11 13.23 -12.66
CA PHE A 15 -1.09 12.34 -13.31
C PHE A 15 -0.86 12.29 -14.82
N SER A 16 -0.90 11.07 -15.38
CA SER A 16 -0.95 10.85 -16.82
C SER A 16 -2.30 11.31 -17.40
N ASP A 17 -2.40 11.42 -18.71
CA ASP A 17 -3.67 11.75 -19.39
C ASP A 17 -4.75 10.71 -19.11
N HIS A 18 -4.37 9.43 -18.99
CA HIS A 18 -5.28 8.36 -18.59
C HIS A 18 -5.77 8.56 -17.16
N ASP A 19 -4.87 8.87 -16.21
CA ASP A 19 -5.23 9.13 -14.82
C ASP A 19 -6.19 10.32 -14.69
N ILE A 20 -5.94 11.39 -15.42
CA ILE A 20 -6.83 12.56 -15.47
C ILE A 20 -8.23 12.18 -15.95
N LYS A 21 -8.32 11.32 -16.97
CA LYS A 21 -9.61 10.84 -17.49
C LYS A 21 -10.38 10.03 -16.47
N GLU A 22 -9.71 9.09 -15.81
CA GLU A 22 -10.35 8.24 -14.78
C GLU A 22 -10.66 9.02 -13.50
N PHE A 23 -9.78 9.92 -13.07
CA PHE A 23 -10.03 10.81 -11.95
C PHE A 23 -11.26 11.71 -12.18
N LYS A 24 -11.43 12.24 -13.41
CA LYS A 24 -12.64 13.00 -13.77
C LYS A 24 -13.92 12.17 -13.60
N LYS A 25 -13.90 10.88 -13.94
CA LYS A 25 -15.05 9.98 -13.70
C LYS A 25 -15.33 9.82 -12.21
N LEU A 26 -14.28 9.66 -11.39
CA LEU A 26 -14.41 9.51 -9.95
C LEU A 26 -15.05 10.74 -9.32
N ILE A 27 -14.54 11.93 -9.58
CA ILE A 27 -15.07 13.19 -9.00
C ILE A 27 -16.45 13.59 -9.50
N THR A 28 -16.93 13.00 -10.59
CA THR A 28 -18.30 13.18 -11.08
C THR A 28 -19.28 12.15 -10.50
N SER A 29 -18.79 11.09 -9.86
CA SER A 29 -19.60 10.11 -9.15
C SER A 29 -20.17 10.72 -7.87
N ASN A 30 -21.48 10.64 -7.67
CA ASN A 30 -22.13 11.10 -6.44
C ASN A 30 -21.64 10.38 -5.18
N PHE A 31 -21.21 9.13 -5.31
CA PHE A 31 -20.66 8.35 -4.19
C PHE A 31 -19.38 8.97 -3.61
N PHE A 32 -18.48 9.45 -4.47
CA PHE A 32 -17.22 10.04 -4.00
C PHE A 32 -17.34 11.56 -3.75
N SER A 33 -18.09 12.27 -4.59
CA SER A 33 -18.19 13.73 -4.51
C SER A 33 -19.16 14.26 -3.47
N ASN A 34 -19.98 13.37 -2.85
CA ASN A 34 -21.07 13.77 -1.95
C ASN A 34 -21.94 14.89 -2.56
N GLY A 35 -22.21 14.81 -3.86
CA GLY A 35 -22.99 15.79 -4.60
C GLY A 35 -22.29 17.12 -4.91
N ARG A 36 -21.02 17.28 -4.51
CA ARG A 36 -20.25 18.51 -4.79
C ARG A 36 -19.70 18.53 -6.21
N LYS A 37 -19.65 19.71 -6.81
CA LYS A 37 -19.19 19.89 -8.20
C LYS A 37 -17.70 20.32 -8.20
N TYR A 38 -16.81 19.43 -8.66
CA TYR A 38 -15.36 19.69 -8.78
C TYR A 38 -14.91 19.90 -10.23
N LYS A 39 -15.83 19.74 -11.22
CA LYS A 39 -15.50 19.82 -12.64
C LYS A 39 -14.87 21.17 -13.05
N GLY A 40 -15.36 22.29 -12.49
CA GLY A 40 -14.77 23.61 -12.73
C GLY A 40 -13.33 23.70 -12.24
N LEU A 41 -13.10 23.27 -11.01
CA LEU A 41 -11.79 23.30 -10.34
C LEU A 41 -10.75 22.47 -11.10
N ILE A 42 -11.04 21.21 -11.41
CA ILE A 42 -10.09 20.35 -12.15
C ILE A 42 -9.84 20.88 -13.57
N ASN A 43 -10.85 21.38 -14.25
CA ASN A 43 -10.67 21.94 -15.61
C ASN A 43 -9.78 23.19 -15.59
N LEU A 44 -9.90 24.05 -14.57
CA LEU A 44 -9.04 25.22 -14.42
C LEU A 44 -7.58 24.81 -14.16
N ILE A 45 -7.34 23.84 -13.26
CA ILE A 45 -6.00 23.29 -13.01
C ILE A 45 -5.38 22.76 -14.31
N LEU A 46 -6.14 21.98 -15.09
CA LEU A 46 -5.64 21.41 -16.34
C LEU A 46 -5.42 22.48 -17.43
N LYS A 47 -6.22 23.54 -17.47
CA LYS A 47 -6.02 24.69 -18.37
C LYS A 47 -4.68 25.38 -18.06
N ILE A 48 -4.38 25.59 -16.76
CA ILE A 48 -3.14 26.22 -16.30
C ILE A 48 -1.94 25.31 -16.65
N LYS A 49 -2.03 24.00 -16.35
CA LYS A 49 -1.01 23.00 -16.70
C LYS A 49 -0.71 23.02 -18.20
N LYS A 50 -1.75 22.98 -19.04
CA LYS A 50 -1.59 23.00 -20.53
C LYS A 50 -0.91 24.26 -21.03
N LYS A 51 -1.18 25.42 -20.40
CA LYS A 51 -0.59 26.69 -20.76
C LYS A 51 0.86 26.86 -20.26
N LYS A 52 1.39 25.91 -19.47
CA LYS A 52 2.73 25.95 -18.84
C LYS A 52 3.01 27.28 -18.14
N MET A 53 2.03 27.80 -17.42
CA MET A 53 2.15 29.06 -16.69
C MET A 53 3.19 28.91 -15.58
N LYS A 54 4.06 29.88 -15.39
CA LYS A 54 5.09 29.87 -14.34
C LYS A 54 4.59 30.40 -13.01
N GLU A 55 3.61 31.28 -13.08
CA GLU A 55 3.00 31.91 -11.91
C GLU A 55 1.49 32.04 -12.12
N TYR A 56 0.74 31.78 -11.04
CA TYR A 56 -0.69 31.96 -10.98
C TYR A 56 -1.10 32.18 -9.53
N THR A 57 -1.63 33.37 -9.23
CA THR A 57 -1.94 33.72 -7.84
C THR A 57 -3.24 33.07 -7.36
N SER A 58 -3.37 32.89 -6.03
CA SER A 58 -4.59 32.37 -5.42
C SER A 58 -5.82 33.26 -5.73
N ASP A 59 -5.62 34.58 -5.80
CA ASP A 59 -6.71 35.53 -6.15
C ASP A 59 -7.20 35.35 -7.58
N GLN A 60 -6.26 35.26 -8.53
CA GLN A 60 -6.59 34.96 -9.94
C GLN A 60 -7.31 33.64 -10.10
N PHE A 61 -6.81 32.62 -9.42
CA PHE A 61 -7.41 31.29 -9.45
C PHE A 61 -8.84 31.29 -8.87
N TYR A 62 -9.04 31.99 -7.76
CA TYR A 62 -10.35 32.10 -7.15
C TYR A 62 -11.33 32.89 -8.03
N SER A 63 -10.89 34.01 -8.61
CA SER A 63 -11.71 34.84 -9.53
C SER A 63 -12.12 34.07 -10.78
N ASP A 64 -11.23 33.26 -11.35
CA ASP A 64 -11.56 32.40 -12.50
C ASP A 64 -12.53 31.27 -12.13
N LEU A 65 -12.49 30.79 -10.89
CA LEU A 65 -13.38 29.74 -10.40
C LEU A 65 -14.74 30.26 -9.94
N PHE A 66 -14.77 31.46 -9.38
CA PHE A 66 -15.95 32.11 -8.80
C PHE A 66 -16.03 33.60 -9.21
N PRO A 67 -16.41 33.92 -10.47
CA PRO A 67 -16.34 35.28 -11.01
C PRO A 67 -17.14 36.31 -10.19
N ASP A 68 -18.25 35.86 -9.58
CA ASP A 68 -19.20 36.76 -8.90
C ASP A 68 -19.01 36.80 -7.38
N LYS A 69 -17.89 36.20 -6.83
CA LYS A 69 -17.67 36.13 -5.39
C LYS A 69 -16.41 36.88 -4.97
N LYS A 70 -16.50 37.55 -3.80
CA LYS A 70 -15.31 38.11 -3.16
C LYS A 70 -14.35 36.99 -2.80
N PHE A 71 -13.06 37.26 -2.97
CA PHE A 71 -11.99 36.32 -2.66
C PHE A 71 -12.07 35.85 -1.20
N SER A 72 -11.99 34.54 -1.01
CA SER A 72 -11.96 33.90 0.30
C SER A 72 -10.92 32.80 0.30
N VAL A 73 -9.83 33.03 1.02
CA VAL A 73 -8.74 32.04 1.22
C VAL A 73 -9.31 30.75 1.76
N GLN A 74 -10.12 30.82 2.81
CA GLN A 74 -10.70 29.64 3.46
C GLN A 74 -11.58 28.82 2.50
N THR A 75 -12.37 29.47 1.65
CA THR A 75 -13.20 28.76 0.66
C THR A 75 -12.34 28.06 -0.38
N LEU A 76 -11.26 28.71 -0.84
CA LEU A 76 -10.33 28.13 -1.78
C LEU A 76 -9.60 26.92 -1.16
N ASP A 77 -9.04 27.08 0.01
CA ASP A 77 -8.29 26.05 0.72
C ASP A 77 -9.17 24.82 1.02
N ASN A 78 -10.40 25.02 1.44
CA ASN A 78 -11.36 23.93 1.63
C ASN A 78 -11.60 23.16 0.34
N ARG A 79 -11.86 23.86 -0.77
CA ARG A 79 -12.10 23.23 -2.07
C ARG A 79 -10.88 22.49 -2.62
N MET A 80 -9.71 23.08 -2.46
CA MET A 80 -8.44 22.46 -2.84
C MET A 80 -8.17 21.20 -2.00
N SER A 81 -8.39 21.27 -0.69
CA SER A 81 -8.18 20.13 0.22
C SER A 81 -9.17 19.00 -0.03
N GLU A 82 -10.43 19.30 -0.32
CA GLU A 82 -11.44 18.31 -0.67
C GLU A 82 -11.07 17.57 -1.97
N LEU A 83 -10.67 18.31 -3.01
CA LEU A 83 -10.26 17.70 -4.27
C LEU A 83 -8.95 16.92 -4.14
N PHE A 84 -8.04 17.36 -3.27
CA PHE A 84 -6.80 16.64 -2.94
C PHE A 84 -7.11 15.27 -2.31
N LYS A 85 -8.02 15.21 -1.34
CA LYS A 85 -8.48 13.94 -0.74
C LYS A 85 -9.09 12.99 -1.78
N LEU A 86 -9.86 13.52 -2.73
CA LEU A 86 -10.39 12.71 -3.82
C LEU A 86 -9.29 12.21 -4.77
N ALA A 87 -8.21 12.96 -4.95
CA ALA A 87 -7.06 12.51 -5.72
C ALA A 87 -6.28 11.40 -5.01
N GLU A 88 -6.14 11.49 -3.67
CA GLU A 88 -5.57 10.39 -2.84
C GLU A 88 -6.44 9.12 -2.95
N GLU A 89 -7.76 9.26 -2.83
CA GLU A 89 -8.72 8.15 -2.99
C GLU A 89 -8.60 7.49 -4.38
N TYR A 90 -8.47 8.31 -5.42
CA TYR A 90 -8.22 7.81 -6.78
C TYR A 90 -6.96 6.96 -6.86
N LEU A 91 -5.85 7.40 -6.26
CA LEU A 91 -4.59 6.66 -6.25
C LEU A 91 -4.73 5.32 -5.52
N ILE A 92 -5.43 5.30 -4.37
CA ILE A 92 -5.71 4.06 -3.63
C ILE A 92 -6.47 3.07 -4.50
N ILE A 93 -7.56 3.53 -5.14
CA ILE A 93 -8.39 2.69 -6.02
C ILE A 93 -7.59 2.19 -7.22
N LYS A 94 -6.78 3.05 -7.84
CA LYS A 94 -5.91 2.70 -8.95
C LYS A 94 -4.93 1.60 -8.55
N THR A 95 -4.19 1.80 -7.46
CA THR A 95 -3.22 0.83 -6.93
C THR A 95 -3.87 -0.54 -6.65
N LEU A 96 -5.05 -0.54 -6.02
CA LEU A 96 -5.80 -1.78 -5.75
C LEU A 96 -6.31 -2.47 -7.03
N ARG A 97 -6.60 -1.71 -8.09
CA ARG A 97 -7.00 -2.29 -9.40
C ARG A 97 -5.81 -2.94 -10.11
N GLU A 98 -4.64 -2.34 -10.01
CA GLU A 98 -3.41 -2.81 -10.64
C GLU A 98 -2.79 -3.99 -9.88
N ASN A 99 -2.90 -4.01 -8.55
CA ASN A 99 -2.38 -5.08 -7.70
C ASN A 99 -3.49 -6.04 -7.26
N LYS A 100 -3.57 -7.18 -7.97
CA LYS A 100 -4.59 -8.21 -7.69
C LYS A 100 -4.44 -8.85 -6.32
N ALA A 101 -3.22 -9.06 -5.83
CA ALA A 101 -2.98 -9.68 -4.53
C ALA A 101 -3.44 -8.77 -3.40
N GLU A 102 -3.02 -7.48 -3.42
CA GLU A 102 -3.47 -6.50 -2.45
C GLU A 102 -4.99 -6.35 -2.42
N ARG A 103 -5.60 -6.26 -3.60
CA ARG A 103 -7.06 -6.19 -3.71
C ARG A 103 -7.75 -7.39 -3.06
N ASN A 104 -7.23 -8.61 -3.28
CA ASN A 104 -7.82 -9.82 -2.70
C ASN A 104 -7.58 -9.90 -1.20
N LYS A 105 -6.43 -9.42 -0.68
CA LYS A 105 -6.18 -9.30 0.77
C LYS A 105 -7.17 -8.36 1.44
N ILE A 106 -7.37 -7.16 0.87
CA ILE A 106 -8.34 -6.18 1.41
C ILE A 106 -9.77 -6.73 1.36
N LEU A 107 -10.15 -7.44 0.30
CA LEU A 107 -11.46 -8.06 0.20
C LEU A 107 -11.63 -9.18 1.24
N LEU A 108 -10.59 -9.98 1.49
CA LEU A 108 -10.60 -11.00 2.54
C LEU A 108 -10.81 -10.38 3.93
N LEU A 109 -10.09 -9.29 4.22
CA LEU A 109 -10.25 -8.53 5.47
C LEU A 109 -11.68 -7.96 5.61
N ALA A 110 -12.25 -7.45 4.53
CA ALA A 110 -13.62 -6.95 4.53
C ALA A 110 -14.63 -8.06 4.86
N PHE A 111 -14.49 -9.26 4.29
CA PHE A 111 -15.36 -10.41 4.61
C PHE A 111 -15.17 -10.90 6.04
N TYR A 112 -13.95 -10.87 6.57
CA TYR A 112 -13.66 -11.15 7.97
C TYR A 112 -14.41 -10.18 8.89
N ASN A 113 -14.27 -8.87 8.66
CA ASN A 113 -14.91 -7.82 9.47
C ASN A 113 -16.45 -7.88 9.40
N GLN A 114 -17.00 -8.25 8.24
CA GLN A 114 -18.45 -8.43 8.05
C GLN A 114 -18.97 -9.76 8.58
N LYS A 115 -18.12 -10.63 9.14
CA LYS A 115 -18.47 -12.00 9.61
C LYS A 115 -19.15 -12.85 8.53
N SER A 116 -18.80 -12.62 7.26
CA SER A 116 -19.40 -13.30 6.11
C SER A 116 -18.71 -14.64 5.82
N SER A 117 -18.97 -15.64 6.64
CA SER A 117 -18.24 -16.92 6.65
C SER A 117 -18.15 -17.61 5.30
N ARG A 118 -19.27 -17.70 4.57
CA ARG A 118 -19.34 -18.36 3.27
C ARG A 118 -18.41 -17.71 2.23
N PHE A 119 -18.27 -16.39 2.25
CA PHE A 119 -17.43 -15.66 1.34
C PHE A 119 -15.97 -15.65 1.78
N PHE A 120 -15.71 -15.61 3.10
CA PHE A 120 -14.38 -15.61 3.65
C PHE A 120 -13.57 -16.84 3.24
N GLU A 121 -14.10 -18.06 3.45
CA GLU A 121 -13.39 -19.31 3.14
C GLU A 121 -13.02 -19.43 1.65
N LYS A 122 -13.96 -19.10 0.77
CA LYS A 122 -13.71 -19.07 -0.68
C LYS A 122 -12.66 -18.02 -1.06
N GLN A 123 -12.77 -16.85 -0.47
CA GLN A 123 -11.83 -15.75 -0.73
C GLN A 123 -10.43 -16.06 -0.21
N TYR A 124 -10.33 -16.65 1.00
CA TYR A 124 -9.04 -17.08 1.57
C TYR A 124 -8.32 -18.04 0.63
N SER A 125 -8.98 -19.13 0.21
CA SER A 125 -8.39 -20.12 -0.70
C SER A 125 -7.94 -19.50 -2.02
N ARG A 126 -8.73 -18.59 -2.58
CA ARG A 126 -8.40 -17.86 -3.82
C ARG A 126 -7.21 -16.93 -3.63
N THR A 127 -7.18 -16.18 -2.52
CA THR A 127 -6.12 -15.23 -2.23
C THR A 127 -4.80 -15.94 -1.98
N LYS A 128 -4.81 -17.03 -1.21
CA LYS A 128 -3.64 -17.86 -0.92
C LYS A 128 -3.01 -18.40 -2.20
N LYS A 129 -3.81 -18.99 -3.09
CA LYS A 129 -3.34 -19.49 -4.39
C LYS A 129 -2.70 -18.40 -5.24
N LEU A 130 -3.30 -17.21 -5.26
CA LEU A 130 -2.78 -16.07 -6.01
C LEU A 130 -1.41 -15.64 -5.48
N ILE A 131 -1.28 -15.45 -4.15
CA ILE A 131 -0.02 -15.01 -3.55
C ILE A 131 1.08 -16.09 -3.72
N ILE A 132 0.76 -17.38 -3.57
CA ILE A 132 1.72 -18.46 -3.80
C ILE A 132 2.28 -18.43 -5.22
N SER A 133 1.46 -18.04 -6.21
CA SER A 133 1.90 -17.95 -7.62
C SER A 133 2.74 -16.71 -7.94
N GLU A 134 2.90 -15.78 -7.00
CA GLU A 134 3.76 -14.61 -7.18
C GLU A 134 5.25 -14.99 -7.04
N PRO A 135 6.15 -14.24 -7.68
CA PRO A 135 7.58 -14.40 -7.49
C PRO A 135 7.98 -14.31 -6.00
N GLU A 136 9.07 -14.95 -5.66
CA GLU A 136 9.61 -14.89 -4.30
C GLU A 136 10.00 -13.47 -3.92
N SER A 137 9.46 -13.00 -2.80
CA SER A 137 9.69 -11.66 -2.26
C SER A 137 9.24 -11.57 -0.80
N ASP A 138 9.75 -10.58 -0.08
CA ASP A 138 9.33 -10.29 1.30
C ASP A 138 7.82 -10.01 1.37
N ASN A 139 7.30 -9.30 0.38
CA ASN A 139 5.89 -8.99 0.30
C ASN A 139 5.01 -10.24 0.15
N LYS A 140 5.51 -11.29 -0.52
CA LYS A 140 4.83 -12.58 -0.61
C LYS A 140 4.70 -13.24 0.76
N TYR A 141 5.80 -13.38 1.49
CA TYR A 141 5.79 -13.99 2.84
C TYR A 141 4.98 -13.16 3.84
N PHE A 142 5.13 -11.85 3.81
CA PHE A 142 4.31 -10.96 4.62
C PHE A 142 2.81 -11.12 4.31
N SER A 143 2.45 -11.21 3.03
CA SER A 143 1.07 -11.39 2.59
C SER A 143 0.49 -12.74 2.99
N LEU A 144 1.27 -13.83 2.87
CA LEU A 144 0.87 -15.16 3.34
C LEU A 144 0.66 -15.18 4.85
N SER A 145 1.61 -14.64 5.61
CA SER A 145 1.49 -14.51 7.06
C SER A 145 0.24 -13.74 7.47
N PHE A 146 -0.05 -12.62 6.79
CA PHE A 146 -1.25 -11.82 7.08
C PHE A 146 -2.55 -12.58 6.84
N ILE A 147 -2.72 -13.25 5.69
CA ILE A 147 -3.96 -13.98 5.39
C ILE A 147 -4.13 -15.23 6.25
N ASP A 148 -3.04 -15.92 6.58
CA ASP A 148 -3.09 -17.10 7.47
C ASP A 148 -3.46 -16.67 8.89
N ARG A 149 -2.96 -15.53 9.39
CA ARG A 149 -3.38 -14.98 10.68
C ARG A 149 -4.88 -14.65 10.70
N LEU A 150 -5.43 -14.08 9.63
CA LEU A 150 -6.87 -13.87 9.52
C LEU A 150 -7.64 -15.18 9.54
N ASN A 151 -7.16 -16.21 8.84
CA ASN A 151 -7.78 -17.52 8.81
C ASN A 151 -7.75 -18.23 10.16
N ILE A 152 -6.63 -18.12 10.89
CA ILE A 152 -6.52 -18.62 12.27
C ILE A 152 -7.54 -17.93 13.18
N SER A 153 -7.60 -16.60 13.14
CA SER A 153 -8.56 -15.82 13.95
C SER A 153 -10.01 -16.22 13.63
N TYR A 154 -10.32 -16.37 12.35
CA TYR A 154 -11.64 -16.80 11.89
C TYR A 154 -11.99 -18.23 12.34
N SER A 155 -11.02 -19.16 12.31
CA SER A 155 -11.22 -20.55 12.74
C SER A 155 -11.42 -20.66 14.25
N ASN A 156 -10.71 -19.87 15.04
CA ASN A 156 -10.82 -19.84 16.50
C ASN A 156 -12.20 -19.35 16.99
N GLU A 157 -12.87 -18.50 16.20
CA GLU A 157 -14.24 -18.08 16.50
C GLU A 157 -15.27 -19.22 16.27
N LYS A 158 -14.92 -20.25 15.51
CA LYS A 158 -15.86 -21.33 15.15
C LYS A 158 -15.73 -22.57 16.02
N VAL A 159 -14.60 -23.14 16.20
CA VAL A 159 -14.20 -24.26 17.07
C VAL A 159 -12.79 -24.68 16.64
N ILE A 160 -11.92 -25.01 17.59
CA ILE A 160 -10.56 -25.50 17.28
C ILE A 160 -10.69 -26.87 16.58
N SER A 161 -10.27 -26.93 15.32
CA SER A 161 -10.20 -28.15 14.52
C SER A 161 -8.75 -28.56 14.25
N GLU A 162 -8.50 -29.79 13.82
CA GLU A 162 -7.17 -30.24 13.40
C GLU A 162 -6.52 -29.33 12.35
N ASN A 163 -7.33 -28.75 11.45
CA ASN A 163 -6.89 -27.78 10.45
C ASN A 163 -6.33 -26.50 11.07
N THR A 164 -6.70 -26.16 12.30
CA THR A 164 -6.17 -24.99 13.00
C THR A 164 -4.69 -25.14 13.30
N TYR A 165 -4.26 -26.33 13.72
CA TYR A 165 -2.82 -26.60 13.98
C TYR A 165 -1.96 -26.51 12.71
N THR A 166 -2.47 -27.01 11.59
CA THR A 166 -1.80 -26.89 10.29
C THR A 166 -1.62 -25.42 9.89
N ASN A 167 -2.66 -24.61 10.07
CA ASN A 167 -2.61 -23.18 9.78
C ASN A 167 -1.58 -22.44 10.68
N TYR A 168 -1.49 -22.78 11.97
CA TYR A 168 -0.46 -22.21 12.87
C TYR A 168 0.95 -22.59 12.42
N TYR A 169 1.14 -23.85 12.02
CA TYR A 169 2.44 -24.33 11.56
C TYR A 169 2.89 -23.59 10.28
N GLU A 170 2.02 -23.52 9.26
CA GLU A 170 2.31 -22.79 8.01
C GLU A 170 2.58 -21.30 8.28
N HIS A 171 1.76 -20.65 9.11
CA HIS A 171 1.95 -19.28 9.50
C HIS A 171 3.32 -19.04 10.16
N SER A 172 3.73 -19.93 11.08
CA SER A 172 5.04 -19.85 11.73
C SER A 172 6.20 -19.98 10.74
N GLN A 173 6.07 -20.83 9.71
CA GLN A 173 7.07 -20.97 8.66
C GLN A 173 7.24 -19.69 7.85
N TYR A 174 6.15 -19.03 7.47
CA TYR A 174 6.22 -17.77 6.72
C TYR A 174 6.85 -16.64 7.54
N ILE A 175 6.52 -16.53 8.83
CA ILE A 175 7.14 -15.54 9.72
C ILE A 175 8.63 -15.82 9.87
N THR A 176 9.01 -17.09 10.08
CA THR A 176 10.41 -17.49 10.23
C THR A 176 11.19 -17.21 8.94
N ALA A 177 10.65 -17.56 7.78
CA ALA A 177 11.28 -17.28 6.50
C ALA A 177 11.48 -15.78 6.26
N LEU A 178 10.46 -14.96 6.55
CA LEU A 178 10.53 -13.50 6.44
C LEU A 178 11.59 -12.93 7.38
N PHE A 179 11.61 -13.40 8.63
CA PHE A 179 12.59 -12.96 9.64
C PHE A 179 14.02 -13.30 9.20
N LEU A 180 14.27 -14.55 8.81
CA LEU A 180 15.60 -14.98 8.38
C LEU A 180 16.06 -14.22 7.14
N LYS A 181 15.19 -14.05 6.15
CA LYS A 181 15.52 -13.29 4.95
C LYS A 181 15.91 -11.86 5.26
N ASN A 182 15.11 -11.15 6.05
CA ASN A 182 15.43 -9.78 6.46
C ASN A 182 16.74 -9.72 7.27
N LEU A 183 16.97 -10.70 8.14
CA LEU A 183 18.21 -10.78 8.92
C LEU A 183 19.45 -10.93 8.00
N PHE A 184 19.36 -11.77 6.95
CA PHE A 184 20.44 -11.94 5.98
C PHE A 184 20.64 -10.70 5.11
N ASP A 185 19.56 -10.10 4.63
CA ASP A 185 19.61 -8.88 3.79
C ASP A 185 20.25 -7.72 4.58
N PHE A 186 19.82 -7.48 5.82
CA PHE A 186 20.44 -6.47 6.69
C PHE A 186 21.88 -6.82 7.08
N GLY A 187 22.18 -8.09 7.34
CA GLY A 187 23.53 -8.54 7.65
C GLY A 187 24.49 -8.32 6.48
N PHE A 188 24.04 -8.56 5.26
CA PHE A 188 24.83 -8.32 4.05
C PHE A 188 25.07 -6.83 3.79
N GLU A 189 24.03 -6.00 3.89
CA GLU A 189 24.17 -4.54 3.78
C GLU A 189 25.10 -3.98 4.86
N PHE A 190 25.06 -4.54 6.05
CA PHE A 190 25.92 -4.14 7.16
C PHE A 190 27.40 -4.44 6.86
N ILE A 191 27.74 -5.67 6.41
CA ILE A 191 29.11 -6.02 6.03
C ILE A 191 29.65 -5.10 4.94
N GLN A 192 28.81 -4.73 3.97
CA GLN A 192 29.20 -3.77 2.93
C GLN A 192 29.44 -2.37 3.49
N GLN A 193 28.66 -1.94 4.48
CA GLN A 193 28.83 -0.61 5.10
C GLN A 193 30.04 -0.54 6.04
N GLU A 194 30.38 -1.61 6.76
CA GLU A 194 31.62 -1.68 7.56
C GLU A 194 32.85 -1.48 6.67
N GLN A 195 32.86 -2.02 5.47
CA GLN A 195 33.94 -1.83 4.51
C GLN A 195 34.08 -0.36 4.05
N THR A 196 33.06 0.48 4.28
CA THR A 196 33.03 1.90 3.91
C THR A 196 33.28 2.85 5.09
N ASN A 197 33.83 2.39 6.22
CA ASN A 197 34.19 3.17 7.43
C ASN A 197 33.02 3.87 8.16
N ARG A 198 31.83 3.31 8.13
CA ARG A 198 30.74 3.77 8.98
C ARG A 198 30.61 2.86 10.22
N THR A 199 30.91 3.40 11.40
CA THR A 199 30.75 2.69 12.67
C THR A 199 29.28 2.73 13.10
N PHE A 200 28.57 1.60 12.99
CA PHE A 200 27.27 1.39 13.62
C PHE A 200 27.42 0.35 14.75
N ASP A 201 26.81 0.59 15.89
CA ASP A 201 26.77 -0.36 16.98
C ASP A 201 25.65 -1.40 16.75
N PHE A 202 26.02 -2.55 16.19
CA PHE A 202 25.09 -3.64 15.87
C PHE A 202 25.18 -4.81 16.87
N ASN A 203 25.52 -4.54 18.10
CA ASN A 203 25.66 -5.56 19.13
C ASN A 203 24.46 -6.52 19.19
N ILE A 204 23.23 -6.03 19.07
CA ILE A 204 22.02 -6.85 19.15
C ILE A 204 21.96 -7.90 18.02
N VAL A 205 22.24 -7.51 16.77
CA VAL A 205 22.21 -8.44 15.63
C VAL A 205 23.34 -9.47 15.73
N ASN A 206 24.54 -9.03 16.09
CA ASN A 206 25.69 -9.92 16.27
C ASN A 206 25.50 -10.87 17.46
N GLU A 207 24.96 -10.41 18.58
CA GLU A 207 24.62 -11.25 19.72
C GLU A 207 23.53 -12.25 19.38
N PHE A 208 22.51 -11.83 18.62
CA PHE A 208 21.46 -12.71 18.17
C PHE A 208 21.99 -13.78 17.19
N LEU A 209 22.81 -13.40 16.20
CA LEU A 209 23.45 -14.35 15.29
C LEU A 209 24.37 -15.34 16.02
N LYS A 210 25.09 -14.89 17.03
CA LYS A 210 25.91 -15.75 17.92
C LYS A 210 25.04 -16.68 18.77
N SER A 211 23.90 -16.17 19.29
CA SER A 211 22.99 -16.95 20.14
C SER A 211 22.20 -18.00 19.38
N LEU A 212 21.97 -17.80 18.07
CA LEU A 212 21.30 -18.80 17.25
C LEU A 212 22.10 -20.09 17.10
N GLU A 213 23.44 -20.13 17.48
CA GLU A 213 24.29 -21.26 17.18
C GLU A 213 23.86 -21.93 15.88
N ILE A 214 23.89 -21.18 14.77
CA ILE A 214 23.38 -21.70 13.48
C ILE A 214 24.27 -22.89 13.14
N SER A 215 23.84 -24.03 13.62
CA SER A 215 24.51 -25.31 13.35
C SER A 215 24.61 -25.41 11.82
N PRO A 216 25.75 -25.82 11.28
CA PRO A 216 25.90 -26.07 9.83
C PRO A 216 24.77 -26.93 9.26
N SER A 217 24.11 -27.73 10.09
CA SER A 217 22.94 -28.53 9.70
C SER A 217 21.69 -27.69 9.42
N ILE A 218 21.51 -26.55 10.06
CA ILE A 218 20.39 -25.62 9.77
C ILE A 218 20.67 -24.87 8.47
N ILE A 219 21.90 -24.40 8.27
CA ILE A 219 22.32 -23.76 7.02
C ILE A 219 22.13 -24.73 5.83
N ASN A 220 22.58 -25.99 5.99
CA ASN A 220 22.41 -27.00 4.96
C ASN A 220 20.94 -27.36 4.70
N LYS A 221 20.08 -27.35 5.74
CA LYS A 221 18.65 -27.53 5.56
C LYS A 221 18.00 -26.32 4.87
N LEU A 222 18.39 -25.11 5.20
CA LEU A 222 17.95 -23.89 4.52
C LEU A 222 18.40 -23.90 3.05
N GLN A 223 19.66 -24.25 2.77
CA GLN A 223 20.20 -24.37 1.41
C GLN A 223 19.60 -25.53 0.63
N SER A 224 19.22 -26.64 1.27
CA SER A 224 18.56 -27.78 0.60
C SER A 224 17.06 -27.55 0.39
N SER A 225 16.42 -26.74 1.24
CA SER A 225 15.05 -26.26 1.02
C SER A 225 15.00 -25.15 -0.01
N ASP A 226 16.12 -24.49 -0.28
CA ASP A 226 16.26 -23.41 -1.28
C ASP A 226 15.99 -23.85 -2.73
N ARG A 227 16.02 -25.14 -3.02
CA ARG A 227 15.59 -25.65 -4.33
C ARG A 227 14.09 -25.90 -4.46
N SER A 228 13.33 -25.73 -3.37
CA SER A 228 11.87 -25.93 -3.36
C SER A 228 11.08 -24.78 -2.70
N ILE A 229 11.75 -23.80 -2.06
CA ILE A 229 11.11 -22.70 -1.33
C ILE A 229 11.61 -21.32 -1.83
N PHE A 230 12.71 -21.26 -2.60
CA PHE A 230 13.20 -20.03 -3.23
C PHE A 230 13.04 -20.08 -4.74
#